data_1a40ac4f879d3897eb07cb42036342e0
#
_entry.id   1a40ac4f879d3897eb07cb42036342e0
#
_cell.length_a   1.000
_cell.length_b   1.000
_cell.length_c   1.000
_cell.angle_alpha   90.00
_cell.angle_beta   90.00
_cell.angle_gamma   90.00
#
_symmetry.space_group_name_H-M   'P 1'
#
loop_
_entity.id
_entity.type
_entity.pdbx_description
1 polymer ?
#
loop_
_entity_poly.entity_id
_entity_poly.type
_entity_poly.pdbx_seq_one_letter_code
_entity_poly.pdbx_strand_id
1 'polypeptide(L)'
;MKYYIIKPSSSKIDDDLIKGLRSLDAAAIFVDDIKEADKCILQKGWTKSKLAVSEYYMAKENHIQCDEGYLYTDRYKVHLN
;
A
#
# COMPACT_ATOMS: atom_id res chain seq x y z
N MET A 1 -7.76 -3.63 9.80
CA MET A 1 -6.85 -2.48 9.70
C MET A 1 -7.15 -1.67 8.44
N LYS A 2 -6.99 -0.36 8.49
CA LYS A 2 -7.23 0.53 7.34
C LYS A 2 -5.91 0.80 6.62
N TYR A 3 -5.92 0.61 5.29
CA TYR A 3 -4.74 0.77 4.45
C TYR A 3 -4.97 1.84 3.39
N TYR A 4 -3.93 2.63 3.13
CA TYR A 4 -3.88 3.53 1.98
C TYR A 4 -2.76 3.06 1.05
N ILE A 5 -3.06 2.89 -0.23
CA ILE A 5 -2.07 2.43 -1.21
C ILE A 5 -1.42 3.64 -1.87
N ILE A 6 -0.13 3.83 -1.62
CA ILE A 6 0.66 4.86 -2.29
C ILE A 6 1.19 4.25 -3.59
N LYS A 7 0.74 4.77 -4.72
CA LYS A 7 1.06 4.21 -6.04
C LYS A 7 1.34 5.32 -7.04
N PRO A 8 2.00 5.01 -8.16
CA PRO A 8 2.13 5.99 -9.24
C PRO A 8 0.72 6.43 -9.68
N SER A 9 0.55 7.73 -9.91
CA SER A 9 -0.76 8.31 -10.24
C SER A 9 -1.37 7.72 -11.53
N SER A 10 -0.53 7.27 -12.45
CA SER A 10 -0.97 6.67 -13.71
C SER A 10 -1.24 5.17 -13.61
N SER A 11 -0.97 4.56 -12.47
CA SER A 11 -1.12 3.12 -12.27
C SER A 11 -2.39 2.79 -11.51
N LYS A 12 -2.93 1.60 -11.78
CA LYS A 12 -4.04 1.05 -10.98
C LYS A 12 -3.46 0.34 -9.77
N ILE A 13 -4.29 0.15 -8.74
CA ILE A 13 -3.90 -0.66 -7.58
C ILE A 13 -3.66 -2.09 -8.05
N ASP A 14 -2.54 -2.67 -7.64
CA ASP A 14 -2.15 -4.03 -7.98
C ASP A 14 -3.08 -5.03 -7.25
N ASP A 15 -3.78 -5.87 -8.01
CA ASP A 15 -4.68 -6.88 -7.44
C ASP A 15 -3.95 -7.88 -6.55
N ASP A 16 -2.72 -8.24 -6.90
CA ASP A 16 -1.92 -9.16 -6.10
C ASP A 16 -1.59 -8.55 -4.74
N LEU A 17 -1.38 -7.24 -4.70
CA LEU A 17 -1.15 -6.51 -3.45
C LEU A 17 -2.38 -6.57 -2.55
N ILE A 18 -3.57 -6.34 -3.12
CA ILE A 18 -4.83 -6.42 -2.38
C ILE A 18 -5.04 -7.84 -1.83
N LYS A 19 -4.82 -8.85 -2.66
CA LYS A 19 -4.98 -10.25 -2.24
C LYS A 19 -3.98 -10.62 -1.15
N GLY A 20 -2.73 -10.16 -1.29
CA GLY A 20 -1.70 -10.39 -0.28
C GLY A 20 -2.05 -9.77 1.08
N LEU A 21 -2.55 -8.54 1.05
CA LEU A 21 -2.97 -7.85 2.28
C LEU A 21 -4.16 -8.57 2.92
N ARG A 22 -5.14 -8.98 2.13
CA ARG A 22 -6.32 -9.68 2.66
C ARG A 22 -6.01 -11.08 3.16
N SER A 23 -4.96 -11.71 2.64
CA SER A 23 -4.55 -13.01 3.15
C SER A 23 -3.98 -12.93 4.57
N LEU A 24 -3.38 -11.78 4.92
CA LEU A 24 -2.83 -11.53 6.24
C LEU A 24 -3.82 -10.83 7.17
N ASP A 25 -4.74 -10.07 6.61
CA ASP A 25 -5.74 -9.29 7.34
C ASP A 25 -7.07 -9.37 6.59
N ALA A 26 -7.88 -10.36 6.96
CA ALA A 26 -9.18 -10.60 6.31
C ALA A 26 -10.14 -9.41 6.46
N ALA A 27 -9.92 -8.58 7.48
CA ALA A 27 -10.74 -7.39 7.74
C ALA A 27 -10.15 -6.12 7.13
N ALA A 28 -9.20 -6.26 6.20
CA ALA A 28 -8.55 -5.10 5.58
C ALA A 28 -9.56 -4.20 4.87
N ILE A 29 -9.47 -2.90 5.17
CA ILE A 29 -10.28 -1.86 4.55
C ILE A 29 -9.32 -0.91 3.82
N PHE A 30 -9.65 -0.57 2.58
CA PHE A 30 -8.84 0.35 1.78
C PHE A 30 -9.49 1.72 1.77
N VAL A 31 -8.77 2.74 2.25
CA VAL A 31 -9.29 4.10 2.39
C VAL A 31 -8.73 5.02 1.30
N ASP A 32 -9.46 6.10 1.01
CA ASP A 32 -9.07 7.07 -0.01
C ASP A 32 -8.30 8.26 0.56
N ASP A 33 -8.26 8.40 1.88
CA ASP A 33 -7.57 9.49 2.56
C ASP A 33 -6.45 8.93 3.43
N ILE A 34 -5.23 9.38 3.19
CA ILE A 34 -4.05 8.96 3.94
C ILE A 34 -4.25 9.12 5.45
N LYS A 35 -4.89 10.22 5.85
CA LYS A 35 -5.09 10.52 7.28
C LYS A 35 -5.99 9.52 7.99
N GLU A 36 -6.78 8.77 7.25
CA GLU A 36 -7.65 7.73 7.81
C GLU A 36 -6.96 6.37 7.89
N ALA A 37 -5.78 6.23 7.31
CA ALA A 37 -5.08 4.95 7.25
C ALA A 37 -4.36 4.63 8.56
N ASP A 38 -4.39 3.36 8.92
CA ASP A 38 -3.54 2.84 10.00
C ASP A 38 -2.14 2.54 9.47
N LYS A 39 -2.05 2.21 8.19
CA LYS A 39 -0.78 1.90 7.52
C LYS A 39 -0.88 2.25 6.05
N CYS A 40 0.22 2.73 5.48
CA CYS A 40 0.35 2.97 4.04
C CYS A 40 1.20 1.87 3.41
N ILE A 41 0.82 1.45 2.21
CA ILE A 41 1.53 0.42 1.47
C ILE A 41 2.10 1.05 0.19
N LEU A 42 3.39 0.88 -0.02
CA LEU A 42 4.10 1.48 -1.15
C LEU A 42 4.10 0.50 -2.34
N GLN A 43 3.27 0.77 -3.33
CA GLN A 43 3.21 -0.05 -4.53
C GLN A 43 4.43 0.17 -5.41
N LYS A 44 4.89 -0.88 -6.08
CA LYS A 44 6.05 -0.84 -6.97
C LYS A 44 5.97 0.36 -7.94
N GLY A 45 7.08 1.06 -8.06
CA GLY A 45 7.18 2.22 -8.95
C GLY A 45 6.81 3.55 -8.30
N TRP A 46 6.44 3.55 -7.02
CA TRP A 46 6.00 4.76 -6.33
C TRP A 46 7.06 5.87 -6.34
N THR A 47 8.34 5.52 -6.30
CA THR A 47 9.45 6.50 -6.27
C THR A 47 9.56 7.31 -7.56
N LYS A 48 8.95 6.83 -8.64
CA LYS A 48 8.99 7.51 -9.95
C LYS A 48 7.84 8.51 -10.13
N SER A 49 6.92 8.58 -9.16
CA SER A 49 5.77 9.48 -9.20
C SER A 49 5.93 10.57 -8.15
N LYS A 50 5.92 11.83 -8.59
CA LYS A 50 6.02 12.97 -7.66
C LYS A 50 4.88 12.98 -6.67
N LEU A 51 3.67 12.64 -7.12
CA LEU A 51 2.50 12.58 -6.24
C LEU A 51 2.69 11.49 -5.19
N ALA A 52 3.12 10.29 -5.60
CA ALA A 52 3.32 9.19 -4.66
C ALA A 52 4.40 9.52 -3.62
N VAL A 53 5.49 10.17 -4.06
CA VAL A 53 6.54 10.60 -3.13
C VAL A 53 6.01 11.62 -2.12
N SER A 54 5.20 12.58 -2.57
CA SER A 54 4.61 13.57 -1.66
C SER A 54 3.64 12.92 -0.68
N GLU A 55 2.89 11.91 -1.11
CA GLU A 55 2.02 11.14 -0.23
C GLU A 55 2.82 10.37 0.82
N TYR A 56 3.97 9.82 0.44
CA TYR A 56 4.86 9.15 1.38
C TYR A 56 5.32 10.12 2.48
N TYR A 57 5.73 11.34 2.12
CA TYR A 57 6.13 12.33 3.11
C TYR A 57 4.96 12.77 3.98
N MET A 58 3.77 12.87 3.41
CA MET A 58 2.55 13.18 4.18
C MET A 58 2.28 12.10 5.22
N ALA A 59 2.43 10.83 4.85
CA ALA A 59 2.27 9.71 5.78
C ALA A 59 3.30 9.81 6.92
N LYS A 60 4.55 10.12 6.58
CA LYS A 60 5.61 10.28 7.59
C LYS A 60 5.31 11.42 8.55
N GLU A 61 4.83 12.55 8.07
CA GLU A 61 4.45 13.69 8.91
C GLU A 61 3.31 13.35 9.85
N ASN A 62 2.43 12.45 9.45
CA ASN A 62 1.30 11.99 10.26
C ASN A 62 1.64 10.75 11.10
N HIS A 63 2.91 10.36 11.16
CA HIS A 63 3.40 9.20 11.92
C HIS A 63 2.72 7.90 11.52
N ILE A 64 2.39 7.76 10.23
CA ILE A 64 1.78 6.54 9.70
C ILE A 64 2.88 5.66 9.12
N GLN A 65 2.91 4.40 9.55
CA GLN A 65 3.90 3.44 9.08
C GLN A 65 3.68 3.14 7.59
N CYS A 66 4.78 3.09 6.83
CA CYS A 66 4.75 2.75 5.42
C CYS A 66 5.55 1.47 5.20
N ASP A 67 4.92 0.47 4.57
CA ASP A 67 5.56 -0.80 4.23
C ASP A 67 5.67 -0.94 2.72
N GLU A 68 6.74 -1.58 2.27
CA GLU A 68 6.91 -1.89 0.85
C GLU A 68 5.90 -2.96 0.42
N GLY A 69 5.22 -2.71 -0.71
CA GLY A 69 4.19 -3.60 -1.21
C GLY A 69 4.66 -5.00 -1.56
N TYR A 70 5.94 -5.12 -1.99
CA TYR A 70 6.47 -6.44 -2.36
C TYR A 70 6.43 -7.45 -1.20
N LEU A 71 6.46 -6.97 0.05
CA LEU A 71 6.35 -7.84 1.22
C LEU A 71 5.04 -8.63 1.23
N TYR A 72 3.99 -8.06 0.67
CA TYR A 72 2.67 -8.67 0.62
C TYR A 72 2.43 -9.41 -0.69
N THR A 73 2.83 -8.80 -1.80
CA THR A 73 2.69 -9.39 -3.13
C THR A 73 3.46 -10.70 -3.26
N ASP A 74 4.71 -10.71 -2.81
CA ASP A 74 5.57 -11.89 -2.89
C ASP A 74 5.05 -13.00 -1.99
N ARG A 75 4.55 -12.66 -0.80
CA ARG A 75 3.95 -13.65 0.10
C ARG A 75 2.74 -14.32 -0.53
N TYR A 76 1.91 -13.55 -1.21
CA TYR A 76 0.73 -14.11 -1.89
C TYR A 76 1.16 -15.09 -2.97
N LYS A 77 2.16 -14.72 -3.77
CA LYS A 77 2.67 -15.57 -4.85
C LYS A 77 3.28 -16.86 -4.31
N VAL A 78 4.07 -16.77 -3.25
CA VAL A 78 4.67 -17.93 -2.59
C VAL A 78 3.58 -18.86 -2.04
N HIS A 79 2.52 -18.29 -1.51
CA HIS A 79 1.41 -19.05 -0.91
C HIS A 79 0.63 -19.85 -1.97
N LEU A 80 0.57 -19.35 -3.19
CA LEU A 80 -0.11 -20.02 -4.30
C LEU A 80 0.70 -21.17 -4.89
N ASN A 81 1.99 -21.15 -4.70
CA ASN A 81 2.90 -22.19 -5.19
C ASN A 81 3.10 -23.28 -4.14
#